data_75b6b36e15a4b6fed7461f999d38e42d
#
_entry.id   75b6b36e15a4b6fed7461f999d38e42d
#
_cell.length_a   1.000
_cell.length_b   1.000
_cell.length_c   1.000
_cell.angle_alpha   90.00
_cell.angle_beta   90.00
_cell.angle_gamma   90.00
#
_symmetry.space_group_name_H-M   'P 1'
#
loop_
_entity.id
_entity.type
_entity.pdbx_description
1 polymer ?
#
loop_
_entity_poly.entity_id
_entity_poly.type
_entity_poly.pdbx_seq_one_letter_code
_entity_poly.pdbx_strand_id
1 'polypeptide(L)'
;MTLTVPRRVTAAAALAALALGGLTGTTASASPTGGTAVAAPDIPLANVRQHLTDLQAIATANGGNRAHGRTGYKASIDFVKAKLDAAGYTTALQTFTSGGATGYNLIADWPGGDPNQVIMAGSHLDSVTAGPGINDNGSGSAAILETALAVSRAGYQPTKHLRFAWWGAEELGLIGSKYYVNNLPAAERTKVKGYLNFDMIGSPNPGYFVYDDDPTIEQTFKDYYAGLGVPTEIETEGDGRSDHAPFKNVGIPVGGLFSGADYVKTAAQAQKWGGTSGQSFDRCYHASCDTTANINDTALDRNADAVAYAIWNLSGATTPPTGTVFENTADVSVPDNGVAVTSSVTVTGIAGNAPSALKVGVDIVHTWRGDLIVDLIAPDGSVYNLANRTGGSADNIQETFTVNASTEVANGVWKLRAQDKASSDTGYINGFKLTFP
;
A
#
# COMPACT_ATOMS: atom_id res chain seq x y z
N MET A 1 -49.41 -56.06 -22.37
CA MET A 1 -50.00 -55.67 -23.66
C MET A 1 -49.06 -54.72 -24.32
N THR A 2 -48.35 -55.26 -25.26
CA THR A 2 -47.40 -54.63 -26.19
C THR A 2 -48.15 -53.84 -27.27
N LEU A 3 -47.69 -52.70 -27.65
CA LEU A 3 -47.83 -52.18 -29.00
C LEU A 3 -46.72 -51.17 -29.35
N THR A 4 -46.07 -51.51 -30.39
CA THR A 4 -44.91 -50.98 -31.10
C THR A 4 -45.23 -49.81 -32.07
N VAL A 5 -44.33 -48.87 -32.18
CA VAL A 5 -43.72 -48.07 -33.31
C VAL A 5 -44.55 -47.93 -34.65
N PRO A 6 -44.47 -46.82 -35.44
CA PRO A 6 -43.31 -46.67 -36.30
C PRO A 6 -42.76 -45.21 -36.56
N ARG A 7 -41.49 -45.22 -36.94
CA ARG A 7 -40.75 -44.14 -37.65
C ARG A 7 -41.42 -43.75 -38.97
N ARG A 8 -41.32 -42.44 -39.32
CA ARG A 8 -41.27 -42.03 -40.74
C ARG A 8 -40.17 -41.00 -40.96
N VAL A 9 -39.32 -41.33 -41.88
CA VAL A 9 -38.31 -40.52 -42.54
C VAL A 9 -38.99 -39.85 -43.73
N THR A 10 -38.74 -38.59 -43.99
CA THR A 10 -38.89 -38.02 -45.35
C THR A 10 -37.88 -36.91 -45.59
N ALA A 11 -37.41 -36.90 -46.79
CA ALA A 11 -36.23 -36.32 -47.33
C ALA A 11 -36.32 -34.83 -47.71
N ALA A 12 -35.16 -34.32 -48.05
CA ALA A 12 -34.76 -32.99 -48.46
C ALA A 12 -35.53 -32.38 -49.64
N ALA A 13 -35.55 -31.06 -49.64
CA ALA A 13 -35.54 -30.27 -50.88
C ALA A 13 -34.75 -28.98 -50.65
N ALA A 14 -33.70 -28.82 -51.42
CA ALA A 14 -32.89 -27.60 -51.49
C ALA A 14 -33.60 -26.57 -52.38
N LEU A 15 -33.66 -25.33 -51.93
CA LEU A 15 -33.93 -24.19 -52.81
C LEU A 15 -32.82 -23.13 -52.54
N ALA A 16 -32.04 -22.90 -53.56
CA ALA A 16 -31.11 -21.80 -53.66
C ALA A 16 -31.89 -20.49 -53.97
N ALA A 17 -31.68 -19.47 -53.15
CA ALA A 17 -32.06 -18.11 -53.49
C ALA A 17 -30.83 -17.20 -53.32
N LEU A 18 -30.36 -16.66 -54.46
CA LEU A 18 -29.41 -15.54 -54.49
C LEU A 18 -30.12 -14.30 -53.94
N ALA A 19 -29.51 -13.62 -52.97
CA ALA A 19 -29.86 -12.26 -52.60
C ALA A 19 -28.56 -11.43 -52.52
N LEU A 20 -28.58 -10.32 -53.24
CA LEU A 20 -27.55 -9.31 -53.39
C LEU A 20 -27.10 -8.71 -52.04
N GLY A 21 -25.83 -8.38 -52.04
CA GLY A 21 -25.13 -7.82 -50.92
C GLY A 21 -25.62 -6.43 -50.48
N GLY A 22 -25.64 -6.26 -49.16
CA GLY A 22 -25.54 -4.97 -48.51
C GLY A 22 -24.34 -5.07 -47.56
N LEU A 23 -23.24 -4.41 -47.87
CA LEU A 23 -22.15 -4.18 -46.93
C LEU A 23 -22.64 -3.21 -45.87
N THR A 24 -23.15 -3.70 -44.75
CA THR A 24 -23.23 -2.92 -43.53
C THR A 24 -21.92 -3.08 -42.79
N GLY A 25 -21.07 -2.07 -42.88
CA GLY A 25 -19.88 -1.98 -42.05
C GLY A 25 -20.23 -1.98 -40.57
N THR A 26 -20.02 -3.13 -39.91
CA THR A 26 -20.00 -3.18 -38.45
C THR A 26 -18.70 -2.54 -38.02
N THR A 27 -18.79 -1.29 -37.52
CA THR A 27 -17.71 -0.69 -36.73
C THR A 27 -17.52 -1.58 -35.50
N ALA A 28 -16.47 -2.39 -35.51
CA ALA A 28 -15.99 -3.06 -34.32
C ALA A 28 -15.55 -1.96 -33.35
N SER A 29 -16.36 -1.68 -32.33
CA SER A 29 -15.92 -0.94 -31.15
C SER A 29 -14.81 -1.77 -30.54
N ALA A 30 -13.57 -1.28 -30.61
CA ALA A 30 -12.49 -1.83 -29.82
C ALA A 30 -12.87 -1.65 -28.35
N SER A 31 -13.14 -2.77 -27.68
CA SER A 31 -13.20 -2.78 -26.23
C SER A 31 -11.85 -2.27 -25.72
N PRO A 32 -11.80 -1.37 -24.71
CA PRO A 32 -10.55 -1.00 -24.12
C PRO A 32 -9.89 -2.28 -23.59
N THR A 33 -8.67 -2.55 -24.06
CA THR A 33 -7.83 -3.63 -23.52
C THR A 33 -7.61 -3.32 -22.05
N GLY A 34 -8.33 -4.01 -21.17
CA GLY A 34 -8.16 -3.90 -19.74
C GLY A 34 -6.72 -4.24 -19.39
N GLY A 35 -6.01 -3.30 -18.79
CA GLY A 35 -4.72 -3.57 -18.18
C GLY A 35 -4.88 -4.72 -17.19
N THR A 36 -3.91 -5.61 -17.12
CA THR A 36 -3.89 -6.67 -16.09
C THR A 36 -3.87 -6.02 -14.72
N ALA A 37 -4.79 -6.45 -13.83
CA ALA A 37 -4.80 -5.98 -12.45
C ALA A 37 -3.43 -6.27 -11.81
N VAL A 38 -2.86 -5.26 -11.13
CA VAL A 38 -1.60 -5.43 -10.39
C VAL A 38 -1.90 -6.24 -9.15
N ALA A 39 -1.23 -7.38 -8.98
CA ALA A 39 -1.35 -8.15 -7.74
C ALA A 39 -0.84 -7.33 -6.55
N ALA A 40 -1.53 -7.43 -5.43
CA ALA A 40 -1.04 -6.85 -4.18
C ALA A 40 0.31 -7.49 -3.81
N PRO A 41 1.26 -6.71 -3.30
CA PRO A 41 2.52 -7.26 -2.81
C PRO A 41 2.31 -8.06 -1.51
N ASP A 42 3.19 -9.00 -1.26
CA ASP A 42 3.45 -9.55 0.06
C ASP A 42 3.96 -8.43 0.99
N ILE A 43 3.41 -8.34 2.19
CA ILE A 43 3.81 -7.36 3.21
C ILE A 43 4.79 -8.03 4.17
N PRO A 44 6.09 -7.72 4.09
CA PRO A 44 7.08 -8.45 4.87
C PRO A 44 6.80 -8.38 6.38
N LEU A 45 6.48 -9.52 7.00
CA LEU A 45 6.22 -9.63 8.45
C LEU A 45 7.33 -8.96 9.28
N ALA A 46 8.59 -9.12 8.86
CA ALA A 46 9.74 -8.52 9.55
C ALA A 46 9.62 -7.00 9.66
N ASN A 47 9.10 -6.32 8.62
CA ASN A 47 8.91 -4.88 8.63
C ASN A 47 7.77 -4.47 9.55
N VAL A 48 6.63 -5.20 9.52
CA VAL A 48 5.50 -4.95 10.44
C VAL A 48 5.95 -5.15 11.88
N ARG A 49 6.70 -6.21 12.17
CA ARG A 49 7.30 -6.47 13.50
C ARG A 49 8.27 -5.38 13.94
N GLN A 50 9.05 -4.81 13.01
CA GLN A 50 9.92 -3.69 13.32
C GLN A 50 9.11 -2.45 13.74
N HIS A 51 8.01 -2.13 13.05
CA HIS A 51 7.13 -1.04 13.47
C HIS A 51 6.53 -1.28 14.86
N LEU A 52 6.12 -2.50 15.19
CA LEU A 52 5.66 -2.86 16.53
C LEU A 52 6.75 -2.68 17.58
N THR A 53 7.99 -3.07 17.26
CA THR A 53 9.16 -2.88 18.13
C THR A 53 9.43 -1.39 18.38
N ASP A 54 9.32 -0.57 17.34
CA ASP A 54 9.49 0.87 17.45
C ASP A 54 8.39 1.51 18.33
N LEU A 55 7.11 1.10 18.14
CA LEU A 55 6.00 1.56 18.98
C LEU A 55 6.16 1.13 20.45
N GLN A 56 6.62 -0.10 20.68
CA GLN A 56 6.97 -0.58 22.03
C GLN A 56 8.08 0.26 22.67
N ALA A 57 9.12 0.59 21.91
CA ALA A 57 10.21 1.43 22.39
C ALA A 57 9.74 2.85 22.71
N ILE A 58 8.85 3.41 21.88
CA ILE A 58 8.21 4.71 22.14
C ILE A 58 7.40 4.65 23.44
N ALA A 59 6.57 3.64 23.63
CA ALA A 59 5.81 3.47 24.86
C ALA A 59 6.73 3.38 26.08
N THR A 60 7.78 2.56 26.00
CA THR A 60 8.76 2.37 27.07
C THR A 60 9.46 3.69 27.46
N ALA A 61 9.87 4.48 26.48
CA ALA A 61 10.51 5.78 26.70
C ALA A 61 9.55 6.85 27.26
N ASN A 62 8.24 6.62 27.20
CA ASN A 62 7.21 7.60 27.54
C ASN A 62 6.24 7.11 28.64
N GLY A 63 6.74 6.38 29.61
CA GLY A 63 5.96 5.97 30.78
C GLY A 63 5.13 4.72 30.57
N GLY A 64 5.50 3.87 29.60
CA GLY A 64 4.96 2.53 29.38
C GLY A 64 3.69 2.46 28.55
N ASN A 65 3.22 3.58 27.98
CA ASN A 65 2.01 3.60 27.18
C ASN A 65 2.04 4.66 26.07
N ARG A 66 1.06 4.57 25.15
CA ARG A 66 0.84 5.51 24.04
C ARG A 66 -0.56 6.17 24.15
N ALA A 67 -1.06 6.32 25.37
CA ALA A 67 -2.41 6.78 25.63
C ALA A 67 -2.61 8.24 25.22
N HIS A 68 -3.86 8.58 24.83
CA HIS A 68 -4.25 9.94 24.53
C HIS A 68 -3.84 10.93 25.65
N GLY A 69 -3.35 12.09 25.26
CA GLY A 69 -2.88 13.13 26.19
C GLY A 69 -1.53 12.82 26.86
N ARG A 70 -0.87 11.70 26.53
CA ARG A 70 0.48 11.34 26.98
C ARG A 70 1.51 11.58 25.89
N THR A 71 2.77 11.72 26.32
CA THR A 71 3.90 11.97 25.41
C THR A 71 4.11 10.78 24.44
N GLY A 72 3.85 9.54 24.86
CA GLY A 72 3.96 8.35 24.05
C GLY A 72 3.03 8.38 22.82
N TYR A 73 1.82 8.90 22.96
CA TYR A 73 0.91 9.04 21.84
C TYR A 73 1.45 10.04 20.79
N LYS A 74 1.84 11.24 21.26
CA LYS A 74 2.40 12.24 20.31
C LYS A 74 3.67 11.75 19.63
N ALA A 75 4.54 11.05 20.36
CA ALA A 75 5.74 10.45 19.79
C ALA A 75 5.42 9.37 18.74
N SER A 76 4.35 8.58 18.94
CA SER A 76 3.86 7.61 17.94
C SER A 76 3.35 8.29 16.68
N ILE A 77 2.61 9.38 16.82
CA ILE A 77 2.15 10.21 15.69
C ILE A 77 3.35 10.76 14.90
N ASP A 78 4.37 11.29 15.58
CA ASP A 78 5.55 11.86 14.92
C ASP A 78 6.37 10.77 14.20
N PHE A 79 6.47 9.60 14.79
CA PHE A 79 7.15 8.45 14.20
C PHE A 79 6.48 8.01 12.89
N VAL A 80 5.16 7.79 12.91
CA VAL A 80 4.40 7.38 11.72
C VAL A 80 4.47 8.47 10.65
N LYS A 81 4.23 9.73 11.04
CA LYS A 81 4.28 10.87 10.13
C LYS A 81 5.63 10.99 9.41
N ALA A 82 6.75 10.88 10.14
CA ALA A 82 8.07 10.98 9.55
C ALA A 82 8.34 9.91 8.47
N LYS A 83 7.88 8.67 8.70
CA LYS A 83 7.99 7.59 7.70
C LYS A 83 7.15 7.87 6.45
N LEU A 84 5.94 8.39 6.61
CA LEU A 84 5.04 8.72 5.51
C LEU A 84 5.53 9.93 4.70
N ASP A 85 6.01 10.98 5.38
CA ASP A 85 6.61 12.13 4.71
C ASP A 85 7.82 11.71 3.85
N ALA A 86 8.69 10.85 4.40
CA ALA A 86 9.84 10.30 3.68
C ALA A 86 9.42 9.40 2.50
N ALA A 87 8.25 8.76 2.57
CA ALA A 87 7.70 7.93 1.52
C ALA A 87 6.93 8.72 0.44
N GLY A 88 6.83 10.06 0.55
CA GLY A 88 6.21 10.92 -0.46
C GLY A 88 4.71 11.14 -0.28
N TYR A 89 4.15 10.83 0.88
CA TYR A 89 2.77 11.14 1.21
C TYR A 89 2.59 12.63 1.55
N THR A 90 1.44 13.19 1.21
CA THR A 90 0.99 14.47 1.77
C THR A 90 0.32 14.19 3.10
N THR A 91 0.95 14.62 4.20
CA THR A 91 0.42 14.35 5.55
C THR A 91 -0.18 15.59 6.19
N ALA A 92 -1.25 15.39 6.97
CA ALA A 92 -1.91 16.43 7.74
C ALA A 92 -2.20 15.94 9.17
N LEU A 93 -2.01 16.82 10.15
CA LEU A 93 -2.45 16.60 11.52
C LEU A 93 -3.75 17.35 11.77
N GLN A 94 -4.82 16.61 12.05
CA GLN A 94 -6.07 17.18 12.54
C GLN A 94 -6.08 17.13 14.06
N THR A 95 -6.11 18.29 14.70
CA THR A 95 -6.12 18.41 16.17
C THR A 95 -7.54 18.48 16.72
N PHE A 96 -7.75 17.87 17.87
CA PHE A 96 -8.99 17.95 18.65
C PHE A 96 -8.67 18.02 20.16
N THR A 97 -9.67 18.29 20.97
CA THR A 97 -9.51 18.31 22.43
C THR A 97 -10.46 17.26 23.05
N SER A 98 -9.93 16.44 23.94
CA SER A 98 -10.69 15.49 24.74
C SER A 98 -10.10 15.38 26.13
N GLY A 99 -10.93 15.36 27.18
CA GLY A 99 -10.48 15.27 28.57
C GLY A 99 -9.50 16.36 28.99
N GLY A 100 -9.53 17.54 28.34
CA GLY A 100 -8.60 18.65 28.63
C GLY A 100 -7.21 18.48 27.96
N ALA A 101 -6.98 17.43 27.19
CA ALA A 101 -5.75 17.18 26.46
C ALA A 101 -5.95 17.35 24.94
N THR A 102 -4.87 17.74 24.25
CA THR A 102 -4.86 17.77 22.78
C THR A 102 -4.67 16.37 22.21
N GLY A 103 -5.59 15.97 21.33
CA GLY A 103 -5.49 14.77 20.52
C GLY A 103 -5.13 15.12 19.06
N TYR A 104 -4.70 14.10 18.33
CA TYR A 104 -4.28 14.22 16.94
C TYR A 104 -4.86 13.05 16.13
N ASN A 105 -5.39 13.34 14.96
CA ASN A 105 -5.52 12.37 13.88
C ASN A 105 -4.43 12.66 12.86
N LEU A 106 -3.72 11.64 12.40
CA LEU A 106 -2.79 11.75 11.30
C LEU A 106 -3.49 11.25 10.04
N ILE A 107 -3.57 12.09 9.02
CA ILE A 107 -4.12 11.77 7.70
C ILE A 107 -2.97 11.80 6.69
N ALA A 108 -2.90 10.80 5.82
CA ALA A 108 -1.89 10.69 4.79
C ALA A 108 -2.53 10.38 3.44
N ASP A 109 -2.36 11.27 2.49
CA ASP A 109 -2.86 11.14 1.13
C ASP A 109 -1.72 10.71 0.19
N TRP A 110 -1.92 9.61 -0.54
CA TRP A 110 -1.02 9.19 -1.60
C TRP A 110 -1.26 10.04 -2.86
N PRO A 111 -0.20 10.56 -3.51
CA PRO A 111 -0.38 11.34 -4.73
C PRO A 111 -0.91 10.46 -5.87
N GLY A 112 -1.99 10.89 -6.51
CA GLY A 112 -2.65 10.21 -7.62
C GLY A 112 -4.02 9.64 -7.29
N GLY A 113 -4.64 9.00 -8.28
CA GLY A 113 -6.01 8.51 -8.24
C GLY A 113 -7.07 9.62 -8.34
N ASP A 114 -8.31 9.22 -8.58
CA ASP A 114 -9.44 10.15 -8.66
C ASP A 114 -9.82 10.69 -7.27
N PRO A 115 -9.62 11.98 -6.98
CA PRO A 115 -9.93 12.56 -5.67
C PRO A 115 -11.43 12.56 -5.33
N ASN A 116 -12.31 12.22 -6.28
CA ASN A 116 -13.75 12.05 -6.05
C ASN A 116 -14.13 10.59 -5.72
N GLN A 117 -13.17 9.70 -5.70
CA GLN A 117 -13.31 8.29 -5.35
C GLN A 117 -12.18 7.89 -4.40
N VAL A 118 -12.43 7.94 -3.10
CA VAL A 118 -11.41 7.71 -2.09
C VAL A 118 -11.61 6.33 -1.46
N ILE A 119 -10.58 5.50 -1.46
CA ILE A 119 -10.46 4.33 -0.59
C ILE A 119 -9.60 4.73 0.59
N MET A 120 -10.13 4.54 1.78
CA MET A 120 -9.49 4.96 3.02
C MET A 120 -9.24 3.75 3.92
N ALA A 121 -8.03 3.65 4.47
CA ALA A 121 -7.67 2.64 5.47
C ALA A 121 -7.29 3.33 6.78
N GLY A 122 -7.77 2.82 7.91
CA GLY A 122 -7.50 3.44 9.20
C GLY A 122 -7.36 2.44 10.34
N SER A 123 -6.70 2.94 11.40
CA SER A 123 -6.43 2.23 12.64
C SER A 123 -6.18 3.25 13.74
N HIS A 124 -6.57 2.99 14.98
CA HIS A 124 -6.16 3.90 16.04
C HIS A 124 -4.71 3.67 16.46
N LEU A 125 -4.06 4.74 16.92
CA LEU A 125 -2.66 4.70 17.28
C LEU A 125 -2.45 4.91 18.78
N ASP A 126 -3.47 5.34 19.50
CA ASP A 126 -3.40 5.42 20.96
C ASP A 126 -3.55 4.03 21.60
N SER A 127 -3.18 3.92 22.84
CA SER A 127 -3.38 2.77 23.71
C SER A 127 -4.10 3.18 24.97
N VAL A 128 -4.58 2.21 25.75
CA VAL A 128 -4.92 2.45 27.15
C VAL A 128 -3.69 2.86 27.98
N THR A 129 -3.91 3.45 29.16
CA THR A 129 -2.80 3.83 30.07
C THR A 129 -2.13 2.63 30.74
N ALA A 130 -2.75 1.44 30.70
CA ALA A 130 -2.26 0.26 31.41
C ALA A 130 -1.05 -0.41 30.73
N GLY A 131 -0.86 -0.21 29.42
CA GLY A 131 0.20 -0.87 28.68
C GLY A 131 0.56 -0.19 27.35
N PRO A 132 1.53 -0.76 26.62
CA PRO A 132 2.00 -0.20 25.38
C PRO A 132 1.01 -0.35 24.21
N GLY A 133 0.00 -1.22 24.28
CA GLY A 133 -1.01 -1.42 23.27
C GLY A 133 -0.43 -1.91 21.93
N ILE A 134 0.26 -3.04 21.94
CA ILE A 134 0.96 -3.51 20.74
C ILE A 134 0.06 -4.34 19.84
N ASN A 135 -0.82 -5.17 20.39
CA ASN A 135 -1.90 -5.75 19.62
C ASN A 135 -3.05 -4.75 19.48
N ASP A 136 -3.41 -4.08 20.57
CA ASP A 136 -4.47 -3.07 20.65
C ASP A 136 -3.91 -1.64 20.76
N ASN A 137 -3.72 -0.83 19.66
CA ASN A 137 -3.85 -1.26 18.29
C ASN A 137 -2.58 -0.91 17.48
N GLY A 138 -1.44 -1.30 18.03
CA GLY A 138 -0.18 -1.28 17.29
C GLY A 138 -0.23 -2.19 16.06
N SER A 139 -0.91 -3.35 16.14
CA SER A 139 -0.98 -4.34 15.06
C SER A 139 -1.63 -3.79 13.79
N GLY A 140 -2.81 -3.21 13.89
CA GLY A 140 -3.48 -2.55 12.76
C GLY A 140 -2.69 -1.33 12.26
N SER A 141 -2.22 -0.49 13.20
CA SER A 141 -1.42 0.70 12.88
C SER A 141 -0.12 0.39 12.14
N ALA A 142 0.59 -0.69 12.50
CA ALA A 142 1.81 -1.13 11.85
C ALA A 142 1.54 -1.74 10.46
N ALA A 143 0.46 -2.52 10.33
CA ALA A 143 0.08 -3.14 9.06
C ALA A 143 -0.30 -2.10 8.00
N ILE A 144 -1.14 -1.10 8.35
CA ILE A 144 -1.47 -0.02 7.40
C ILE A 144 -0.27 0.87 7.09
N LEU A 145 0.67 1.06 8.06
CA LEU A 145 1.91 1.80 7.80
C LEU A 145 2.78 1.07 6.78
N GLU A 146 3.03 -0.23 6.99
CA GLU A 146 3.87 -0.99 6.05
C GLU A 146 3.21 -1.11 4.67
N THR A 147 1.88 -1.24 4.63
CA THR A 147 1.13 -1.20 3.36
C THR A 147 1.28 0.15 2.66
N ALA A 148 1.19 1.26 3.38
CA ALA A 148 1.42 2.59 2.81
C ALA A 148 2.87 2.74 2.28
N LEU A 149 3.86 2.21 3.01
CA LEU A 149 5.25 2.19 2.54
C LEU A 149 5.42 1.27 1.30
N ALA A 150 4.70 0.14 1.23
CA ALA A 150 4.69 -0.73 0.06
C ALA A 150 4.06 -0.04 -1.18
N VAL A 151 2.99 0.75 -1.00
CA VAL A 151 2.42 1.62 -2.05
C VAL A 151 3.50 2.54 -2.63
N SER A 152 4.28 3.18 -1.76
CA SER A 152 5.37 4.07 -2.18
C SER A 152 6.49 3.30 -2.90
N ARG A 153 6.98 2.21 -2.32
CA ARG A 153 8.05 1.38 -2.93
C ARG A 153 7.66 0.83 -4.30
N ALA A 154 6.40 0.44 -4.46
CA ALA A 154 5.87 -0.05 -5.73
C ALA A 154 5.65 1.06 -6.77
N GLY A 155 5.74 2.34 -6.39
CA GLY A 155 5.32 3.44 -7.25
C GLY A 155 3.87 3.28 -7.71
N TYR A 156 3.01 2.78 -6.82
CA TYR A 156 1.66 2.34 -7.13
C TYR A 156 0.79 3.45 -7.69
N GLN A 157 0.08 3.18 -8.79
CA GLN A 157 -0.80 4.11 -9.48
C GLN A 157 -2.26 3.63 -9.34
N PRO A 158 -2.97 4.02 -8.28
CA PRO A 158 -4.36 3.65 -8.09
C PRO A 158 -5.28 4.44 -9.02
N THR A 159 -6.39 3.83 -9.44
CA THR A 159 -7.47 4.58 -10.12
C THR A 159 -8.26 5.44 -9.15
N LYS A 160 -8.50 4.94 -7.94
CA LYS A 160 -9.14 5.72 -6.87
C LYS A 160 -8.07 6.26 -5.93
N HIS A 161 -8.30 7.45 -5.39
CA HIS A 161 -7.39 8.08 -4.44
C HIS A 161 -7.24 7.25 -3.15
N LEU A 162 -6.00 7.09 -2.67
CA LEU A 162 -5.71 6.39 -1.43
C LEU A 162 -5.47 7.37 -0.29
N ARG A 163 -6.15 7.14 0.82
CA ARG A 163 -5.98 7.86 2.08
C ARG A 163 -5.76 6.89 3.22
N PHE A 164 -4.76 7.14 4.04
CA PHE A 164 -4.51 6.41 5.27
C PHE A 164 -4.75 7.31 6.48
N ALA A 165 -5.21 6.73 7.60
CA ALA A 165 -5.47 7.49 8.81
C ALA A 165 -5.06 6.73 10.07
N TRP A 166 -4.46 7.48 11.00
CA TRP A 166 -4.18 7.00 12.35
C TRP A 166 -4.97 7.86 13.33
N TRP A 167 -5.92 7.21 13.99
CA TRP A 167 -6.84 7.90 14.90
C TRP A 167 -6.27 8.01 16.30
N GLY A 168 -6.74 9.01 17.03
CA GLY A 168 -6.42 9.19 18.43
C GLY A 168 -7.62 9.19 19.32
N ALA A 169 -7.40 8.86 20.59
CA ALA A 169 -8.44 8.78 21.62
C ALA A 169 -9.61 7.83 21.22
N GLU A 170 -9.28 6.76 20.52
CA GLU A 170 -10.22 5.66 20.25
C GLU A 170 -10.65 5.04 21.57
N GLU A 171 -9.69 4.73 22.44
CA GLU A 171 -9.81 4.14 23.77
C GLU A 171 -10.70 4.94 24.75
N LEU A 172 -11.01 6.16 24.39
CA LEU A 172 -11.93 7.06 25.12
C LEU A 172 -13.31 7.14 24.46
N GLY A 173 -13.60 6.24 23.51
CA GLY A 173 -14.87 6.13 22.82
C GLY A 173 -14.86 6.76 21.42
N LEU A 174 -13.91 6.39 20.57
CA LEU A 174 -13.84 6.75 19.14
C LEU A 174 -13.75 8.26 18.89
N ILE A 175 -13.07 9.01 19.78
CA ILE A 175 -13.12 10.49 19.77
C ILE A 175 -12.53 11.04 18.47
N GLY A 176 -11.36 10.52 18.04
CA GLY A 176 -10.65 11.02 16.87
C GLY A 176 -11.40 10.76 15.57
N SER A 177 -11.83 9.54 15.33
CA SER A 177 -12.60 9.19 14.13
C SER A 177 -13.96 9.88 14.09
N LYS A 178 -14.67 9.99 15.22
CA LYS A 178 -15.89 10.81 15.34
C LYS A 178 -15.62 12.28 15.00
N TYR A 179 -14.51 12.83 15.52
CA TYR A 179 -14.16 14.21 15.21
C TYR A 179 -13.88 14.39 13.71
N TYR A 180 -13.15 13.47 13.09
CA TYR A 180 -12.88 13.51 11.66
C TYR A 180 -14.18 13.48 10.85
N VAL A 181 -15.03 12.48 11.05
CA VAL A 181 -16.28 12.30 10.31
C VAL A 181 -17.24 13.48 10.49
N ASN A 182 -17.37 14.00 11.72
CA ASN A 182 -18.26 15.13 12.03
C ASN A 182 -17.80 16.43 11.36
N ASN A 183 -16.49 16.61 11.17
CA ASN A 183 -15.92 17.78 10.52
C ASN A 183 -15.69 17.58 9.00
N LEU A 184 -15.97 16.39 8.46
CA LEU A 184 -15.88 16.15 7.04
C LEU A 184 -17.14 16.72 6.35
N PRO A 185 -17.00 17.68 5.41
CA PRO A 185 -18.14 18.23 4.68
C PRO A 185 -18.95 17.13 3.97
N ALA A 186 -20.25 17.29 3.87
CA ALA A 186 -21.13 16.29 3.23
C ALA A 186 -20.66 15.91 1.81
N ALA A 187 -20.19 16.90 1.03
CA ALA A 187 -19.65 16.66 -0.30
C ALA A 187 -18.38 15.81 -0.27
N GLU A 188 -17.54 15.90 0.76
CA GLU A 188 -16.34 15.08 0.92
C GLU A 188 -16.71 13.66 1.39
N ARG A 189 -17.75 13.50 2.23
CA ARG A 189 -18.23 12.17 2.65
C ARG A 189 -18.64 11.31 1.45
N THR A 190 -19.30 11.91 0.45
CA THR A 190 -19.75 11.18 -0.75
C THR A 190 -18.60 10.71 -1.64
N LYS A 191 -17.42 11.27 -1.48
CA LYS A 191 -16.21 10.85 -2.19
C LYS A 191 -15.58 9.58 -1.61
N VAL A 192 -15.76 9.32 -0.31
CA VAL A 192 -15.25 8.11 0.34
C VAL A 192 -16.09 6.91 -0.10
N LYS A 193 -15.48 6.01 -0.88
CA LYS A 193 -16.12 4.83 -1.46
C LYS A 193 -15.93 3.57 -0.62
N GLY A 194 -15.05 3.63 0.37
CA GLY A 194 -14.83 2.57 1.34
C GLY A 194 -13.88 3.05 2.42
N TYR A 195 -14.22 2.75 3.68
CA TYR A 195 -13.34 2.89 4.82
C TYR A 195 -13.05 1.49 5.38
N LEU A 196 -11.75 1.15 5.41
CA LEU A 196 -11.24 -0.14 5.88
C LEU A 196 -10.66 0.05 7.28
N ASN A 197 -11.20 -0.66 8.26
CA ASN A 197 -10.78 -0.58 9.66
C ASN A 197 -9.96 -1.80 10.04
N PHE A 198 -8.85 -1.58 10.74
CA PHE A 198 -7.98 -2.65 11.21
C PHE A 198 -7.68 -2.43 12.68
N ASP A 199 -8.24 -3.31 13.50
CA ASP A 199 -8.15 -3.22 14.93
C ASP A 199 -7.88 -4.62 15.50
N MET A 200 -6.78 -4.75 16.29
CA MET A 200 -6.35 -6.02 16.89
C MET A 200 -6.24 -7.17 15.87
N ILE A 201 -5.35 -7.04 14.90
CA ILE A 201 -5.17 -8.02 13.83
C ILE A 201 -4.03 -9.01 14.06
N GLY A 202 -3.43 -9.04 15.28
CA GLY A 202 -2.31 -9.88 15.65
C GLY A 202 -2.52 -10.69 16.93
N SER A 203 -3.76 -10.97 17.34
CA SER A 203 -4.08 -11.59 18.64
C SER A 203 -3.37 -12.92 18.86
N PRO A 204 -2.89 -13.21 20.08
CA PRO A 204 -2.03 -14.38 20.35
C PRO A 204 -2.74 -15.73 20.19
N ASN A 205 -4.04 -15.77 20.36
CA ASN A 205 -4.91 -16.94 20.13
C ASN A 205 -5.92 -16.62 19.01
N PRO A 206 -5.48 -16.38 17.75
CA PRO A 206 -6.21 -15.59 16.77
C PRO A 206 -7.45 -16.28 16.20
N GLY A 207 -8.48 -15.49 15.90
CA GLY A 207 -9.52 -15.79 14.93
C GLY A 207 -9.26 -15.04 13.62
N TYR A 208 -10.08 -15.32 12.61
CA TYR A 208 -10.09 -14.58 11.34
C TYR A 208 -11.51 -14.07 11.10
N PHE A 209 -11.77 -12.87 11.62
CA PHE A 209 -13.07 -12.22 11.56
C PHE A 209 -13.07 -11.12 10.50
N VAL A 210 -14.15 -11.09 9.71
CA VAL A 210 -14.35 -10.10 8.65
C VAL A 210 -15.63 -9.32 8.96
N TYR A 211 -15.58 -8.00 8.84
CA TYR A 211 -16.76 -7.14 9.01
C TYR A 211 -17.74 -7.34 7.85
N ASP A 212 -19.04 -7.41 8.13
CA ASP A 212 -20.12 -7.67 7.17
C ASP A 212 -20.94 -6.43 6.80
N ASP A 213 -20.42 -5.23 7.07
CA ASP A 213 -21.14 -3.96 6.88
C ASP A 213 -21.35 -3.58 5.41
N ASP A 214 -20.39 -3.90 4.54
CA ASP A 214 -20.49 -3.68 3.10
C ASP A 214 -20.13 -4.96 2.34
N PRO A 215 -21.02 -5.50 1.51
CA PRO A 215 -20.83 -6.80 0.87
C PRO A 215 -19.66 -6.85 -0.11
N THR A 216 -19.27 -5.71 -0.71
CA THR A 216 -18.12 -5.66 -1.62
C THR A 216 -16.80 -5.73 -0.86
N ILE A 217 -16.71 -5.00 0.24
CA ILE A 217 -15.51 -4.99 1.10
C ILE A 217 -15.39 -6.34 1.80
N GLU A 218 -16.48 -6.86 2.36
CA GLU A 218 -16.55 -8.18 2.98
C GLU A 218 -16.07 -9.28 2.01
N GLN A 219 -16.61 -9.31 0.80
CA GLN A 219 -16.26 -10.33 -0.19
C GLN A 219 -14.77 -10.22 -0.58
N THR A 220 -14.22 -9.00 -0.67
CA THR A 220 -12.80 -8.80 -0.97
C THR A 220 -11.90 -9.49 0.06
N PHE A 221 -12.19 -9.36 1.35
CA PHE A 221 -11.43 -10.05 2.40
C PHE A 221 -11.68 -11.56 2.37
N LYS A 222 -12.92 -12.00 2.18
CA LYS A 222 -13.25 -13.43 2.06
C LYS A 222 -12.52 -14.11 0.90
N ASP A 223 -12.39 -13.44 -0.24
CA ASP A 223 -11.67 -13.95 -1.41
C ASP A 223 -10.18 -14.16 -1.10
N TYR A 224 -9.57 -13.23 -0.37
CA TYR A 224 -8.18 -13.37 0.08
C TYR A 224 -8.00 -14.63 0.94
N TYR A 225 -8.79 -14.78 2.00
CA TYR A 225 -8.68 -15.93 2.90
C TYR A 225 -9.07 -17.26 2.23
N ALA A 226 -10.03 -17.23 1.32
CA ALA A 226 -10.37 -18.41 0.52
C ALA A 226 -9.20 -18.87 -0.34
N GLY A 227 -8.43 -17.92 -0.92
CA GLY A 227 -7.18 -18.20 -1.64
C GLY A 227 -6.12 -18.89 -0.79
N LEU A 228 -6.12 -18.63 0.52
CA LEU A 228 -5.23 -19.29 1.50
C LEU A 228 -5.82 -20.58 2.09
N GLY A 229 -7.07 -20.93 1.78
CA GLY A 229 -7.79 -22.04 2.43
C GLY A 229 -8.08 -21.79 3.91
N VAL A 230 -8.12 -20.51 4.33
CA VAL A 230 -8.41 -20.11 5.72
C VAL A 230 -9.88 -19.71 5.82
N PRO A 231 -10.73 -20.44 6.55
CA PRO A 231 -12.11 -20.06 6.75
C PRO A 231 -12.21 -18.84 7.67
N THR A 232 -13.13 -17.92 7.34
CA THR A 232 -13.45 -16.73 8.14
C THR A 232 -14.78 -16.88 8.86
N GLU A 233 -15.00 -16.04 9.87
CA GLU A 233 -16.31 -15.79 10.48
C GLU A 233 -16.64 -14.31 10.39
N ILE A 234 -17.93 -13.98 10.51
CA ILE A 234 -18.37 -12.60 10.61
C ILE A 234 -17.93 -12.06 11.97
N GLU A 235 -17.42 -10.83 11.94
CA GLU A 235 -17.08 -10.09 13.14
C GLU A 235 -18.39 -9.68 13.87
N THR A 236 -18.50 -9.99 15.15
CA THR A 236 -19.66 -9.66 15.99
C THR A 236 -19.26 -9.07 17.33
N GLU A 237 -18.00 -9.21 17.72
CA GLU A 237 -17.47 -8.79 19.02
C GLU A 237 -17.21 -7.29 19.08
N GLY A 238 -16.65 -6.73 18.00
CA GLY A 238 -16.31 -5.31 17.87
C GLY A 238 -17.35 -4.50 17.09
N ASP A 239 -18.54 -5.06 16.76
CA ASP A 239 -19.56 -4.36 15.98
C ASP A 239 -19.95 -3.03 16.63
N GLY A 240 -19.63 -1.93 15.93
CA GLY A 240 -19.82 -0.56 16.40
C GLY A 240 -18.87 -0.10 17.52
N ARG A 241 -17.86 -0.89 17.91
CA ARG A 241 -16.93 -0.58 19.01
C ARG A 241 -15.59 -0.03 18.54
N SER A 242 -15.29 0.00 17.25
CA SER A 242 -14.06 0.56 16.70
C SER A 242 -14.33 1.67 15.67
N ASP A 243 -13.28 2.26 15.13
CA ASP A 243 -13.29 3.49 14.31
C ASP A 243 -14.09 3.41 12.99
N HIS A 244 -14.58 2.22 12.60
CA HIS A 244 -15.53 2.09 11.48
C HIS A 244 -16.92 2.68 11.80
N ALA A 245 -17.33 2.66 13.08
CA ALA A 245 -18.68 3.04 13.48
C ALA A 245 -19.05 4.48 13.10
N PRO A 246 -18.24 5.52 13.30
CA PRO A 246 -18.56 6.87 12.87
C PRO A 246 -18.77 6.98 11.35
N PHE A 247 -18.03 6.23 10.54
CA PHE A 247 -18.17 6.21 9.08
C PHE A 247 -19.46 5.51 8.65
N LYS A 248 -19.76 4.33 9.22
CA LYS A 248 -21.01 3.58 9.04
C LYS A 248 -22.23 4.48 9.35
N ASN A 249 -22.19 5.21 10.46
CA ASN A 249 -23.29 6.05 10.94
C ASN A 249 -23.64 7.22 9.98
N VAL A 250 -22.73 7.60 9.09
CA VAL A 250 -22.99 8.64 8.07
C VAL A 250 -23.16 8.05 6.65
N GLY A 251 -23.28 6.73 6.54
CA GLY A 251 -23.56 6.02 5.29
C GLY A 251 -22.35 5.84 4.38
N ILE A 252 -21.12 5.93 4.91
CA ILE A 252 -19.91 5.54 4.18
C ILE A 252 -19.80 4.01 4.27
N PRO A 253 -19.58 3.30 3.14
CA PRO A 253 -19.32 1.86 3.15
C PRO A 253 -18.10 1.54 4.02
N VAL A 254 -18.24 0.56 4.92
CA VAL A 254 -17.15 0.18 5.83
C VAL A 254 -16.93 -1.32 5.80
N GLY A 255 -15.72 -1.76 6.14
CA GLY A 255 -15.36 -3.14 6.34
C GLY A 255 -14.02 -3.22 7.05
N GLY A 256 -13.52 -4.40 7.31
CA GLY A 256 -12.26 -4.55 8.03
C GLY A 256 -12.01 -5.96 8.52
N LEU A 257 -10.96 -6.06 9.33
CA LEU A 257 -10.50 -7.32 9.92
C LEU A 257 -10.31 -7.16 11.42
N PHE A 258 -10.51 -8.29 12.11
CA PHE A 258 -10.30 -8.43 13.54
C PHE A 258 -9.79 -9.84 13.85
N SER A 259 -8.95 -10.01 14.87
CA SER A 259 -8.46 -11.32 15.27
C SER A 259 -8.91 -11.77 16.65
N GLY A 260 -9.76 -11.00 17.31
CA GLY A 260 -10.40 -11.30 18.59
C GLY A 260 -9.74 -10.62 19.79
N ALA A 261 -10.54 -10.19 20.77
CA ALA A 261 -10.09 -9.58 22.01
C ALA A 261 -10.28 -10.51 23.22
N ASP A 262 -11.07 -10.09 24.23
CA ASP A 262 -11.25 -10.79 25.51
C ASP A 262 -12.30 -11.91 25.47
N TYR A 263 -13.03 -12.08 24.39
CA TYR A 263 -13.96 -13.19 24.22
C TYR A 263 -13.25 -14.53 24.17
N VAL A 264 -13.97 -15.57 24.59
CA VAL A 264 -13.41 -16.91 24.74
C VAL A 264 -13.56 -17.69 23.43
N LYS A 265 -12.45 -18.13 22.88
CA LYS A 265 -12.40 -19.01 21.71
C LYS A 265 -13.13 -20.32 21.95
N THR A 266 -14.09 -20.66 21.12
CA THR A 266 -14.84 -21.92 21.19
C THR A 266 -14.02 -23.11 20.70
N ALA A 267 -14.48 -24.36 21.05
CA ALA A 267 -13.85 -25.55 20.51
C ALA A 267 -13.94 -25.66 19.00
N ALA A 268 -15.04 -25.18 18.37
CA ALA A 268 -15.21 -25.15 16.93
C ALA A 268 -14.23 -24.18 16.25
N GLN A 269 -14.01 -23.02 16.86
CA GLN A 269 -13.03 -22.04 16.38
C GLN A 269 -11.59 -22.54 16.54
N ALA A 270 -11.28 -23.22 17.63
CA ALA A 270 -9.97 -23.85 17.82
C ALA A 270 -9.72 -25.00 16.82
N GLN A 271 -10.74 -25.75 16.46
CA GLN A 271 -10.65 -26.75 15.39
C GLN A 271 -10.42 -26.09 14.01
N LYS A 272 -11.04 -24.95 13.77
CA LYS A 272 -10.98 -24.19 12.51
C LYS A 272 -9.63 -23.48 12.30
N TRP A 273 -9.10 -22.83 13.35
CA TRP A 273 -7.96 -21.90 13.26
C TRP A 273 -6.75 -22.31 14.10
N GLY A 274 -6.85 -23.39 14.85
CA GLY A 274 -5.86 -23.75 15.87
C GLY A 274 -5.99 -22.91 17.13
N GLY A 275 -4.94 -22.91 17.94
CA GLY A 275 -4.92 -22.23 19.24
C GLY A 275 -5.64 -23.00 20.35
N THR A 276 -6.02 -22.28 21.42
CA THR A 276 -6.54 -22.90 22.67
C THR A 276 -7.99 -22.52 22.86
N SER A 277 -8.87 -23.55 22.82
CA SER A 277 -10.28 -23.41 23.21
C SER A 277 -10.41 -23.10 24.71
N GLY A 278 -11.42 -22.33 25.08
CA GLY A 278 -11.68 -21.96 26.48
C GLY A 278 -10.77 -20.84 27.01
N GLN A 279 -9.93 -20.23 26.16
CA GLN A 279 -9.14 -19.04 26.46
C GLN A 279 -9.56 -17.89 25.57
N SER A 280 -9.36 -16.66 26.04
CA SER A 280 -9.58 -15.45 25.23
C SER A 280 -8.73 -15.46 23.97
N PHE A 281 -9.17 -14.77 22.93
CA PHE A 281 -8.35 -14.52 21.75
C PHE A 281 -7.11 -13.70 22.11
N ASP A 282 -7.29 -12.69 22.98
CA ASP A 282 -6.21 -11.93 23.60
C ASP A 282 -6.43 -11.75 25.10
N ARG A 283 -5.57 -12.38 25.90
CA ARG A 283 -5.60 -12.26 27.37
C ARG A 283 -4.96 -10.97 27.87
N CYS A 284 -4.24 -10.28 27.01
CA CYS A 284 -3.57 -9.04 27.34
C CYS A 284 -4.32 -7.79 26.84
N TYR A 285 -5.55 -7.98 26.33
CA TYR A 285 -6.42 -6.88 25.95
C TYR A 285 -6.56 -5.87 27.09
N HIS A 286 -6.28 -4.60 26.82
CA HIS A 286 -6.27 -3.49 27.79
C HIS A 286 -5.37 -3.70 29.02
N ALA A 287 -4.29 -4.47 28.88
CA ALA A 287 -3.40 -4.83 29.98
C ALA A 287 -1.92 -4.50 29.67
N SER A 288 -1.11 -4.45 30.74
CA SER A 288 0.33 -4.14 30.63
C SER A 288 1.12 -5.21 29.88
N CYS A 289 0.58 -6.40 29.71
CA CYS A 289 1.20 -7.50 28.96
C CYS A 289 0.95 -7.42 27.45
N ASP A 290 0.19 -6.42 26.95
CA ASP A 290 0.03 -6.21 25.50
C ASP A 290 1.29 -5.58 24.90
N THR A 291 2.29 -6.43 24.73
CA THR A 291 3.65 -6.13 24.26
C THR A 291 3.92 -6.87 22.97
N THR A 292 5.10 -6.66 22.36
CA THR A 292 5.56 -7.41 21.18
C THR A 292 5.55 -8.93 21.39
N ALA A 293 5.58 -9.42 22.64
CA ALA A 293 5.45 -10.84 22.95
C ALA A 293 4.00 -11.35 22.89
N ASN A 294 3.02 -10.44 22.85
CA ASN A 294 1.58 -10.74 22.77
C ASN A 294 1.07 -10.83 21.32
N ILE A 295 1.93 -11.07 20.36
CA ILE A 295 1.58 -11.09 18.93
C ILE A 295 1.73 -12.49 18.35
N ASN A 296 0.72 -12.94 17.60
CA ASN A 296 0.80 -14.12 16.76
C ASN A 296 1.32 -13.73 15.35
N ASP A 297 2.53 -14.14 15.02
CA ASP A 297 3.17 -13.81 13.76
C ASP A 297 2.40 -14.28 12.53
N THR A 298 1.84 -15.48 12.57
CA THR A 298 1.05 -16.01 11.44
C THR A 298 -0.24 -15.21 11.20
N ALA A 299 -0.90 -14.78 12.28
CA ALA A 299 -2.11 -13.96 12.15
C ALA A 299 -1.76 -12.57 11.64
N LEU A 300 -0.73 -11.94 12.21
CA LEU A 300 -0.27 -10.62 11.82
C LEU A 300 0.16 -10.58 10.34
N ASP A 301 0.93 -11.58 9.89
CA ASP A 301 1.39 -11.74 8.52
C ASP A 301 0.22 -11.83 7.54
N ARG A 302 -0.67 -12.80 7.75
CA ARG A 302 -1.86 -12.99 6.90
C ARG A 302 -2.77 -11.77 6.88
N ASN A 303 -2.97 -11.13 8.01
CA ASN A 303 -3.83 -9.97 8.11
C ASN A 303 -3.18 -8.73 7.44
N ALA A 304 -1.85 -8.56 7.56
CA ALA A 304 -1.14 -7.48 6.87
C ALA A 304 -1.21 -7.64 5.35
N ASP A 305 -1.06 -8.86 4.85
CA ASP A 305 -1.25 -9.15 3.42
C ASP A 305 -2.69 -8.94 2.98
N ALA A 306 -3.68 -9.28 3.81
CA ALA A 306 -5.10 -9.02 3.53
C ALA A 306 -5.39 -7.51 3.46
N VAL A 307 -4.74 -6.68 4.29
CA VAL A 307 -4.80 -5.20 4.21
C VAL A 307 -4.33 -4.73 2.83
N ALA A 308 -3.16 -5.18 2.39
CA ALA A 308 -2.63 -4.83 1.07
C ALA A 308 -3.55 -5.34 -0.05
N TYR A 309 -3.98 -6.60 0.03
CA TYR A 309 -4.89 -7.18 -0.95
C TYR A 309 -6.17 -6.35 -1.12
N ALA A 310 -6.81 -5.96 -0.02
CA ALA A 310 -8.03 -5.17 -0.07
C ALA A 310 -7.78 -3.76 -0.65
N ILE A 311 -6.71 -3.09 -0.24
CA ILE A 311 -6.35 -1.77 -0.77
C ILE A 311 -6.11 -1.82 -2.28
N TRP A 312 -5.34 -2.81 -2.77
CA TRP A 312 -5.06 -2.96 -4.21
C TRP A 312 -6.32 -3.26 -5.01
N ASN A 313 -7.14 -4.19 -4.55
CA ASN A 313 -8.36 -4.59 -5.28
C ASN A 313 -9.42 -3.46 -5.28
N LEU A 314 -9.65 -2.81 -4.16
CA LEU A 314 -10.70 -1.80 -4.02
C LEU A 314 -10.30 -0.46 -4.65
N SER A 315 -9.02 -0.11 -4.68
CA SER A 315 -8.55 1.12 -5.33
C SER A 315 -8.45 1.00 -6.85
N GLY A 316 -8.52 -0.22 -7.40
CA GLY A 316 -8.56 -0.46 -8.83
C GLY A 316 -7.25 -0.07 -9.51
N ALA A 317 -6.15 -0.71 -9.14
CA ALA A 317 -4.90 -0.51 -9.84
C ALA A 317 -4.97 -1.05 -11.25
N THR A 318 -4.64 -0.20 -12.18
CA THR A 318 -4.08 -0.67 -13.45
C THR A 318 -2.57 -0.80 -13.29
N THR A 319 -1.96 -1.82 -13.93
CA THR A 319 -0.51 -1.75 -14.16
C THR A 319 -0.21 -0.34 -14.67
N PRO A 320 0.81 0.35 -14.14
CA PRO A 320 1.39 1.43 -14.91
C PRO A 320 1.55 0.88 -16.32
N PRO A 321 1.17 1.59 -17.39
CA PRO A 321 1.52 1.14 -18.73
C PRO A 321 2.99 0.77 -18.64
N THR A 322 3.36 -0.43 -19.07
CA THR A 322 4.76 -0.89 -19.06
C THR A 322 5.53 0.24 -19.70
N GLY A 323 6.20 1.04 -18.87
CA GLY A 323 6.71 2.33 -19.28
C GLY A 323 7.63 2.12 -20.45
N THR A 324 7.58 2.98 -21.43
CA THR A 324 8.49 2.90 -22.55
C THR A 324 9.91 3.03 -21.99
N VAL A 325 10.68 1.95 -22.10
CA VAL A 325 12.04 1.89 -21.60
C VAL A 325 12.99 2.33 -22.73
N PHE A 326 13.86 3.25 -22.41
CA PHE A 326 14.99 3.63 -23.25
C PHE A 326 16.24 3.30 -22.48
N GLU A 327 17.12 2.47 -23.04
CA GLU A 327 18.32 2.01 -22.35
C GLU A 327 19.56 2.03 -23.24
N ASN A 328 20.72 2.15 -22.60
CA ASN A 328 22.02 1.95 -23.18
C ASN A 328 22.80 1.01 -22.27
N THR A 329 23.19 -0.12 -22.82
CA THR A 329 23.96 -1.19 -22.12
C THR A 329 25.41 -1.25 -22.61
N ALA A 330 25.85 -0.25 -23.37
CA ALA A 330 27.24 -0.15 -23.78
C ALA A 330 28.11 0.37 -22.62
N ASP A 331 29.19 -0.34 -22.34
CA ASP A 331 30.12 0.04 -21.30
C ASP A 331 30.84 1.37 -21.61
N VAL A 332 30.88 2.26 -20.62
CA VAL A 332 31.61 3.52 -20.71
C VAL A 332 32.60 3.60 -19.54
N SER A 333 33.91 3.48 -19.80
CA SER A 333 34.96 3.55 -18.77
C SER A 333 34.91 4.88 -18.02
N VAL A 334 34.92 4.82 -16.69
CA VAL A 334 35.09 5.95 -15.77
C VAL A 334 36.56 6.03 -15.37
N PRO A 335 37.29 7.05 -15.84
CA PRO A 335 38.73 7.14 -15.54
C PRO A 335 38.97 7.55 -14.08
N ASP A 336 40.01 6.93 -13.44
CA ASP A 336 40.47 7.24 -12.10
C ASP A 336 40.79 8.73 -11.97
N ASN A 337 40.13 9.40 -11.00
CA ASN A 337 40.23 10.85 -10.75
C ASN A 337 40.27 11.70 -12.03
N GLY A 338 39.45 11.29 -13.01
CA GLY A 338 39.54 11.81 -14.38
C GLY A 338 38.39 12.78 -14.76
N VAL A 339 38.31 13.01 -16.06
CA VAL A 339 37.20 13.79 -16.62
C VAL A 339 35.88 13.01 -16.56
N ALA A 340 34.79 13.74 -16.44
CA ALA A 340 33.43 13.14 -16.48
C ALA A 340 33.18 12.46 -17.83
N VAL A 341 32.55 11.30 -17.80
CA VAL A 341 32.10 10.55 -18.97
C VAL A 341 30.56 10.46 -19.02
N THR A 342 30.02 10.16 -20.21
CA THR A 342 28.55 10.08 -20.36
C THR A 342 28.12 8.86 -21.13
N SER A 343 27.08 8.18 -20.64
CA SER A 343 26.25 7.24 -21.40
C SER A 343 24.97 7.95 -21.83
N SER A 344 24.46 7.71 -23.04
CA SER A 344 23.33 8.46 -23.60
C SER A 344 22.22 7.54 -24.09
N VAL A 345 20.96 7.95 -23.89
CA VAL A 345 19.77 7.35 -24.50
C VAL A 345 19.01 8.42 -25.29
N THR A 346 18.45 8.03 -26.42
CA THR A 346 17.58 8.91 -27.22
C THR A 346 16.13 8.51 -26.97
N VAL A 347 15.37 9.40 -26.36
CA VAL A 347 13.94 9.23 -26.11
C VAL A 347 13.17 9.79 -27.31
N THR A 348 12.21 9.00 -27.83
CA THR A 348 11.33 9.37 -28.94
C THR A 348 9.93 8.82 -28.71
N GLY A 349 8.93 9.50 -29.26
CA GLY A 349 7.54 9.02 -29.25
C GLY A 349 6.79 9.21 -27.92
N ILE A 350 7.38 9.91 -26.96
CA ILE A 350 6.71 10.28 -25.71
C ILE A 350 6.03 11.65 -25.92
N ALA A 351 4.76 11.75 -25.58
CA ALA A 351 4.03 13.02 -25.71
C ALA A 351 4.31 13.97 -24.54
N GLY A 352 4.60 15.23 -24.83
CA GLY A 352 4.74 16.27 -23.80
C GLY A 352 6.03 16.22 -23.00
N ASN A 353 5.93 16.59 -21.73
CA ASN A 353 7.06 16.64 -20.82
C ASN A 353 7.32 15.27 -20.15
N ALA A 354 8.51 15.13 -19.60
CA ALA A 354 8.87 13.99 -18.77
C ALA A 354 8.03 13.97 -17.48
N PRO A 355 7.86 12.80 -16.82
CA PRO A 355 7.03 12.71 -15.63
C PRO A 355 7.70 13.33 -14.39
N SER A 356 6.88 13.69 -13.41
CA SER A 356 7.39 14.13 -12.10
C SER A 356 8.06 13.01 -11.29
N ALA A 357 7.92 11.75 -11.73
CA ALA A 357 8.53 10.58 -11.12
C ALA A 357 9.25 9.70 -12.14
N LEU A 358 10.07 10.34 -12.99
CA LEU A 358 10.90 9.65 -13.98
C LEU A 358 11.83 8.65 -13.26
N LYS A 359 11.79 7.38 -13.69
CA LYS A 359 12.67 6.34 -13.15
C LYS A 359 13.96 6.29 -13.93
N VAL A 360 15.07 6.41 -13.22
CA VAL A 360 16.43 6.45 -13.77
C VAL A 360 17.20 5.25 -13.21
N GLY A 361 17.29 4.18 -13.99
CA GLY A 361 18.11 3.02 -13.66
C GLY A 361 19.57 3.30 -13.94
N VAL A 362 20.41 3.13 -12.94
CA VAL A 362 21.87 3.34 -12.99
C VAL A 362 22.55 2.04 -12.58
N ASP A 363 23.43 1.57 -13.46
CA ASP A 363 24.32 0.45 -13.19
C ASP A 363 25.77 0.89 -13.50
N ILE A 364 26.51 1.16 -12.42
CA ILE A 364 27.92 1.52 -12.48
C ILE A 364 28.71 0.52 -11.65
N VAL A 365 29.66 -0.15 -12.29
CA VAL A 365 30.65 -1.00 -11.63
C VAL A 365 31.82 -0.13 -11.21
N HIS A 366 32.15 -0.09 -9.92
CA HIS A 366 33.24 0.70 -9.34
C HIS A 366 33.62 0.14 -7.99
N THR A 367 34.89 0.17 -7.64
CA THR A 367 35.43 -0.42 -6.39
C THR A 367 35.25 0.51 -5.18
N TRP A 368 34.84 1.76 -5.37
CA TRP A 368 34.58 2.72 -4.30
C TRP A 368 33.51 3.74 -4.71
N ARG A 369 32.26 3.46 -4.44
CA ARG A 369 31.16 4.33 -4.88
C ARG A 369 31.18 5.74 -4.28
N GLY A 370 31.84 5.89 -3.13
CA GLY A 370 32.01 7.19 -2.45
C GLY A 370 32.85 8.19 -3.20
N ASP A 371 33.52 7.79 -4.26
CA ASP A 371 34.33 8.68 -5.11
C ASP A 371 33.54 9.24 -6.30
N LEU A 372 32.37 8.66 -6.57
CA LEU A 372 31.58 8.98 -7.75
C LEU A 372 30.64 10.17 -7.53
N ILE A 373 30.61 11.07 -8.52
CA ILE A 373 29.50 12.01 -8.76
C ILE A 373 28.73 11.50 -9.97
N VAL A 374 27.43 11.32 -9.80
CA VAL A 374 26.53 10.80 -10.85
C VAL A 374 25.37 11.76 -11.03
N ASP A 375 25.16 12.20 -12.28
CA ASP A 375 24.10 13.11 -12.64
C ASP A 375 23.29 12.60 -13.85
N LEU A 376 21.99 12.89 -13.86
CA LEU A 376 21.17 12.84 -15.06
C LEU A 376 21.16 14.22 -15.72
N ILE A 377 21.36 14.24 -17.03
CA ILE A 377 21.30 15.45 -17.85
C ILE A 377 20.14 15.33 -18.82
N ALA A 378 19.21 16.27 -18.76
CA ALA A 378 18.04 16.36 -19.65
C ALA A 378 18.42 16.87 -21.04
N PRO A 379 17.53 16.77 -22.05
CA PRO A 379 17.79 17.21 -23.42
C PRO A 379 18.16 18.69 -23.57
N ASP A 380 17.66 19.56 -22.71
CA ASP A 380 17.97 21.00 -22.69
C ASP A 380 19.26 21.32 -21.91
N GLY A 381 19.86 20.34 -21.24
CA GLY A 381 21.07 20.50 -20.44
C GLY A 381 20.83 20.64 -18.94
N SER A 382 19.58 20.64 -18.47
CA SER A 382 19.26 20.62 -17.04
C SER A 382 19.87 19.42 -16.34
N VAL A 383 20.42 19.62 -15.13
CA VAL A 383 21.18 18.61 -14.39
C VAL A 383 20.47 18.22 -13.11
N TYR A 384 20.28 16.92 -12.92
CA TYR A 384 19.70 16.31 -11.73
C TYR A 384 20.74 15.44 -11.05
N ASN A 385 21.19 15.80 -9.84
CA ASN A 385 22.18 15.02 -9.12
C ASN A 385 21.53 13.75 -8.56
N LEU A 386 22.10 12.58 -8.89
CA LEU A 386 21.64 11.26 -8.43
C LEU A 386 22.47 10.77 -7.26
N ALA A 387 23.79 10.93 -7.33
CA ALA A 387 24.72 10.59 -6.27
C ALA A 387 25.87 11.59 -6.23
N ASN A 388 26.28 12.00 -5.04
CA ASN A 388 27.38 12.92 -4.85
C ASN A 388 28.30 12.42 -3.74
N ARG A 389 29.22 11.55 -4.10
CA ARG A 389 30.21 10.96 -3.22
C ARG A 389 29.57 10.29 -1.99
N THR A 390 28.49 9.55 -2.21
CA THR A 390 27.71 8.86 -1.17
C THR A 390 28.01 7.36 -1.17
N GLY A 391 27.87 6.72 0.01
CA GLY A 391 28.01 5.27 0.17
C GLY A 391 29.41 4.82 0.62
N GLY A 392 30.37 5.72 0.79
CA GLY A 392 31.71 5.41 1.33
C GLY A 392 32.43 4.34 0.52
N SER A 393 32.97 3.35 1.21
CA SER A 393 33.79 2.25 0.62
C SER A 393 32.94 1.12 0.02
N ALA A 394 31.64 1.26 -0.10
CA ALA A 394 30.82 0.26 -0.79
C ALA A 394 31.11 0.25 -2.29
N ASP A 395 31.06 -0.93 -2.89
CA ASP A 395 31.19 -1.12 -4.33
C ASP A 395 29.89 -0.76 -5.06
N ASN A 396 30.02 -0.39 -6.32
CA ASN A 396 28.99 -0.27 -7.33
C ASN A 396 27.84 0.68 -6.99
N ILE A 397 27.16 1.19 -8.02
CA ILE A 397 25.86 1.84 -7.93
C ILE A 397 24.90 1.06 -8.84
N GLN A 398 24.05 0.22 -8.24
CA GLN A 398 23.03 -0.57 -8.94
C GLN A 398 21.67 -0.20 -8.37
N GLU A 399 21.19 0.99 -8.76
CA GLU A 399 20.04 1.62 -8.14
C GLU A 399 19.07 2.22 -9.18
N THR A 400 17.81 2.39 -8.79
CA THR A 400 16.83 3.15 -9.56
C THR A 400 16.46 4.41 -8.79
N PHE A 401 16.84 5.56 -9.33
CA PHE A 401 16.50 6.87 -8.79
C PHE A 401 15.15 7.33 -9.33
N THR A 402 14.48 8.18 -8.55
CA THR A 402 13.25 8.87 -8.99
C THR A 402 13.53 10.35 -9.09
N VAL A 403 13.31 10.92 -10.28
CA VAL A 403 13.62 12.30 -10.58
C VAL A 403 12.35 13.05 -10.98
N ASN A 404 12.10 14.21 -10.41
CA ASN A 404 11.06 15.10 -10.91
C ASN A 404 11.60 15.87 -12.11
N ALA A 405 11.25 15.40 -13.31
CA ALA A 405 11.64 15.99 -14.59
C ALA A 405 10.44 16.62 -15.33
N SER A 406 9.38 17.00 -14.62
CA SER A 406 8.13 17.47 -15.22
C SER A 406 8.24 18.81 -15.97
N THR A 407 9.33 19.54 -15.80
CA THR A 407 9.66 20.75 -16.55
C THR A 407 10.37 20.48 -17.88
N GLU A 408 10.90 19.25 -18.05
CA GLU A 408 11.71 18.88 -19.21
C GLU A 408 10.86 18.29 -20.33
N VAL A 409 11.19 18.60 -21.57
CA VAL A 409 10.62 17.90 -22.73
C VAL A 409 11.08 16.44 -22.71
N ALA A 410 10.12 15.49 -22.83
CA ALA A 410 10.44 14.09 -22.74
C ALA A 410 11.38 13.61 -23.86
N ASN A 411 11.10 14.01 -25.11
CA ASN A 411 11.86 13.57 -26.29
C ASN A 411 13.18 14.32 -26.41
N GLY A 412 14.22 13.58 -26.76
CA GLY A 412 15.57 14.12 -26.96
C GLY A 412 16.64 13.21 -26.39
N VAL A 413 17.86 13.70 -26.32
CA VAL A 413 19.01 12.94 -25.82
C VAL A 413 19.19 13.21 -24.33
N TRP A 414 18.93 12.19 -23.53
CA TRP A 414 19.22 12.17 -22.10
C TRP A 414 20.57 11.52 -21.86
N LYS A 415 21.32 11.98 -20.85
CA LYS A 415 22.64 11.45 -20.54
C LYS A 415 22.78 11.14 -19.06
N LEU A 416 23.36 9.98 -18.77
CA LEU A 416 23.93 9.71 -17.46
C LEU A 416 25.40 10.15 -17.48
N ARG A 417 25.77 11.07 -16.60
CA ARG A 417 27.14 11.54 -16.41
C ARG A 417 27.70 10.92 -15.14
N ALA A 418 28.87 10.32 -15.23
CA ALA A 418 29.63 9.83 -14.08
C ALA A 418 31.04 10.44 -14.07
N GLN A 419 31.53 10.77 -12.88
CA GLN A 419 32.86 11.25 -12.66
C GLN A 419 33.44 10.69 -11.37
N ASP A 420 34.61 10.08 -11.43
CA ASP A 420 35.40 9.74 -10.27
C ASP A 420 36.23 10.96 -9.79
N LYS A 421 36.20 11.22 -8.49
CA LYS A 421 36.78 12.39 -7.82
C LYS A 421 37.87 12.04 -6.82
N ALA A 422 38.33 10.81 -6.81
CA ALA A 422 39.47 10.38 -5.97
C ALA A 422 40.37 9.44 -6.76
N SER A 423 41.55 9.15 -6.22
CA SER A 423 42.54 8.30 -6.87
C SER A 423 42.47 6.87 -6.36
N SER A 424 42.92 5.92 -7.13
CA SER A 424 43.18 4.51 -6.83
C SER A 424 42.09 3.55 -7.21
N ASP A 425 40.93 4.04 -7.59
CA ASP A 425 39.76 3.21 -7.97
C ASP A 425 39.39 3.44 -9.43
N THR A 426 38.82 2.42 -10.07
CA THR A 426 38.40 2.48 -11.47
C THR A 426 37.09 1.77 -11.65
N GLY A 427 36.36 2.14 -12.71
CA GLY A 427 35.09 1.52 -13.01
C GLY A 427 34.55 1.87 -14.40
N TYR A 428 33.30 1.57 -14.62
CA TYR A 428 32.60 1.88 -15.87
C TYR A 428 31.09 1.94 -15.62
N ILE A 429 30.43 2.74 -16.44
CA ILE A 429 28.96 2.69 -16.55
C ILE A 429 28.65 1.41 -17.33
N ASN A 430 27.99 0.42 -16.67
CA ASN A 430 27.55 -0.84 -17.26
C ASN A 430 26.16 -0.72 -17.91
N GLY A 431 25.34 0.17 -17.41
CA GLY A 431 24.01 0.40 -17.95
C GLY A 431 23.36 1.70 -17.47
N PHE A 432 22.55 2.28 -18.35
CA PHE A 432 21.72 3.45 -18.09
C PHE A 432 20.37 3.28 -18.74
N LYS A 433 19.29 3.40 -17.98
CA LYS A 433 17.94 3.32 -18.50
C LYS A 433 17.01 4.38 -17.93
N LEU A 434 16.07 4.84 -18.77
CA LEU A 434 14.95 5.68 -18.39
C LEU A 434 13.65 4.93 -18.62
N THR A 435 12.75 4.99 -17.65
CA THR A 435 11.41 4.43 -17.79
C THR A 435 10.39 5.55 -17.70
N PHE A 436 9.70 5.78 -18.80
CA PHE A 436 8.58 6.71 -18.92
C PHE A 436 7.28 5.95 -18.72
N PRO A 437 6.33 6.43 -17.89
CA PRO A 437 5.07 5.76 -17.63
C PRO A 437 4.25 5.53 -18.89
#